data_1a995c64a28b41299b9dbc7aeed59e23
#
_entry.id   1a995c64a28b41299b9dbc7aeed59e23
#
_cell.length_a   1.000
_cell.length_b   1.000
_cell.length_c   1.000
_cell.angle_alpha   90.00
_cell.angle_beta   90.00
_cell.angle_gamma   90.00
#
_symmetry.space_group_name_H-M   'P 1'
#
loop_
_entity.id
_entity.type
_entity.pdbx_description
1 polymer ?
#
loop_
_entity_poly.entity_id
_entity_poly.type
_entity_poly.pdbx_seq_one_letter_code
_entity_poly.pdbx_strand_id
1 'polypeptide(L)'
;VFEFACNKKKERIEKVAEKNLGIDRAVVVGKNQNVLKLTLKTERGKSISAVYFGDVEEFREYYGRKYGENEVQQAFLGRTNGIRMSVVYYPEINRYQGNESIQIVIKNYQ
;
A
#
# COMPACT_ATOMS: atom_id res chain seq x y z
N VAL A 1 13.50 4.53 5.02
CA VAL A 1 13.09 5.70 4.88
C VAL A 1 12.60 5.98 3.55
N PHE A 2 11.63 6.70 3.45
CA PHE A 2 11.01 6.90 2.36
C PHE A 2 11.54 8.09 1.79
N GLU A 3 12.55 8.09 1.07
CA GLU A 3 13.02 9.16 0.58
C GLU A 3 12.95 9.09 -0.79
N PHE A 4 12.22 9.77 -1.49
CA PHE A 4 12.23 9.60 -2.82
C PHE A 4 12.42 10.90 -3.33
N ALA A 5 13.13 10.98 -4.21
CA ALA A 5 13.42 12.09 -4.73
C ALA A 5 12.54 12.29 -5.79
N CYS A 6 11.65 12.95 -5.62
CA CYS A 6 10.81 13.25 -6.54
C CYS A 6 11.58 14.18 -7.36
N ASN A 7 12.16 13.77 -8.33
CA ASN A 7 12.96 14.54 -9.06
C ASN A 7 12.18 15.42 -9.88
N LYS A 8 12.08 16.62 -9.61
CA LYS A 8 11.23 17.38 -10.25
C LYS A 8 11.61 17.66 -11.60
N LYS A 9 12.72 17.62 -12.00
CA LYS A 9 12.96 17.88 -13.28
C LYS A 9 12.59 16.82 -14.11
N LYS A 10 12.41 15.73 -13.69
CA LYS A 10 12.13 14.71 -14.41
C LYS A 10 10.85 14.37 -14.34
N GLU A 11 10.15 14.29 -14.86
CA GLU A 11 8.93 13.93 -14.80
C GLU A 11 8.81 12.52 -14.54
N ARG A 12 9.78 11.70 -14.43
CA ARG A 12 9.58 10.37 -14.18
C ARG A 12 9.98 10.04 -12.86
N ILE A 13 9.24 9.36 -12.11
CA ILE A 13 9.57 8.86 -10.80
C ILE A 13 9.88 7.42 -10.93
N GLU A 14 11.01 7.00 -10.49
CA GLU A 14 11.41 5.62 -10.63
C GLU A 14 10.75 4.75 -9.64
N LYS A 15 10.49 3.51 -10.00
CA LYS A 15 9.90 2.56 -9.10
C LYS A 15 10.87 2.20 -8.01
N VAL A 16 10.33 1.99 -6.85
CA VAL A 16 11.11 1.63 -5.69
C VAL A 16 10.52 0.35 -5.09
N ALA A 17 11.33 -0.46 -4.51
CA ALA A 17 10.89 -1.67 -3.86
C ALA A 17 11.08 -1.56 -2.37
N GLU A 18 10.10 -2.06 -1.62
CA GLU A 18 10.18 -2.05 -0.17
C GLU A 18 9.70 -3.41 0.33
N LYS A 19 10.36 -3.97 1.33
CA LYS A 19 10.05 -5.30 1.80
C LYS A 19 9.58 -5.30 3.24
N ASN A 20 8.91 -6.36 3.60
CA ASN A 20 8.55 -6.63 4.97
C ASN A 20 7.67 -5.56 5.59
N LEU A 21 6.67 -5.15 4.86
CA LEU A 21 5.72 -4.17 5.35
C LEU A 21 4.53 -4.87 5.98
N GLY A 22 4.12 -4.39 7.14
CA GLY A 22 2.90 -4.90 7.76
C GLY A 22 1.71 -4.13 7.23
N ILE A 23 0.53 -4.71 7.31
CA ILE A 23 -0.68 -4.03 6.90
C ILE A 23 -1.44 -3.65 8.15
N ASP A 24 -1.55 -2.34 8.42
CA ASP A 24 -2.31 -1.89 9.55
C ASP A 24 -3.79 -1.86 9.21
N ARG A 25 -4.11 -1.55 7.98
CA ARG A 25 -5.50 -1.47 7.59
C ARG A 25 -5.62 -1.52 6.09
N ALA A 26 -6.69 -2.12 5.61
CA ALA A 26 -6.99 -2.16 4.20
C ALA A 26 -8.45 -1.79 3.99
N VAL A 27 -8.75 -0.95 3.02
CA VAL A 27 -10.11 -0.51 2.76
C VAL A 27 -10.34 -0.51 1.26
N VAL A 28 -11.46 -1.05 0.83
CA VAL A 28 -11.81 -1.03 -0.58
C VAL A 28 -12.63 0.21 -0.84
N VAL A 29 -12.25 0.99 -1.83
CA VAL A 29 -12.95 2.22 -2.15
C VAL A 29 -13.20 2.28 -3.65
N GLY A 30 -13.94 3.30 -4.07
CA GLY A 30 -14.24 3.51 -5.48
C GLY A 30 -15.59 2.95 -5.85
N LYS A 31 -16.16 3.47 -6.90
CA LYS A 31 -17.46 3.04 -7.31
C LYS A 31 -17.49 1.59 -7.70
N ASN A 32 -16.48 1.10 -8.33
CA ASN A 32 -16.44 -0.28 -8.75
C ASN A 32 -15.68 -1.16 -7.78
N GLN A 33 -15.33 -0.60 -6.62
CA GLN A 33 -14.60 -1.34 -5.60
C GLN A 33 -13.31 -1.93 -6.16
N ASN A 34 -12.65 -1.16 -7.00
CA ASN A 34 -11.41 -1.62 -7.61
C ASN A 34 -10.20 -0.83 -7.15
N VAL A 35 -10.33 -0.11 -6.05
CA VAL A 35 -9.21 0.63 -5.49
C VAL A 35 -9.03 0.16 -4.05
N LEU A 36 -7.83 -0.22 -3.71
CA LEU A 36 -7.53 -0.69 -2.38
C LEU A 36 -6.64 0.34 -1.70
N LYS A 37 -7.10 0.91 -0.61
CA LYS A 37 -6.30 1.83 0.15
C LYS A 37 -5.72 1.11 1.34
N LEU A 38 -4.43 1.23 1.52
CA LEU A 38 -3.73 0.50 2.57
C LEU A 38 -2.97 1.45 3.45
N THR A 39 -2.94 1.14 4.73
CA THR A 39 -2.01 1.79 5.63
C THR A 39 -0.98 0.73 5.98
N LEU A 40 0.24 0.95 5.55
CA LEU A 40 1.31 -0.02 5.75
C LEU A 40 2.24 0.47 6.84
N LYS A 41 2.96 -0.44 7.44
CA LYS A 41 3.88 -0.08 8.48
C LYS A 41 5.23 -0.70 8.23
N THR A 42 6.28 0.10 8.31
CA THR A 42 7.63 -0.40 8.11
C THR A 42 8.10 -1.12 9.36
N GLU A 43 9.23 -1.79 9.25
CA GLU A 43 9.79 -2.46 10.40
C GLU A 43 10.12 -1.50 11.50
N ARG A 44 10.34 -0.24 11.18
CA ARG A 44 10.64 0.74 12.20
C ARG A 44 9.39 1.39 12.76
N GLY A 45 8.24 0.93 12.36
CA GLY A 45 6.99 1.44 12.88
C GLY A 45 6.44 2.67 12.18
N LYS A 46 7.00 3.02 11.00
CA LYS A 46 6.53 4.18 10.31
C LYS A 46 5.35 3.83 9.43
N SER A 47 4.34 4.67 9.44
CA SER A 47 3.14 4.41 8.64
C SER A 47 3.28 4.98 7.25
N ILE A 48 2.79 4.27 6.27
CA ILE A 48 2.85 4.68 4.88
C ILE A 48 1.48 4.51 4.29
N SER A 49 0.98 5.54 3.63
CA SER A 49 -0.28 5.44 2.90
C SER A 49 -0.01 4.89 1.52
N ALA A 50 -0.79 3.92 1.10
CA ALA A 50 -0.60 3.28 -0.19
C ALA A 50 -1.93 3.08 -0.88
N VAL A 51 -1.91 3.05 -2.21
CA VAL A 51 -3.09 2.70 -2.96
C VAL A 51 -2.71 1.65 -4.00
N TYR A 52 -3.61 0.76 -4.28
CA TYR A 52 -3.44 -0.24 -5.30
C TYR A 52 -4.66 -0.19 -6.21
N PHE A 53 -4.42 0.03 -7.51
CA PHE A 53 -5.48 0.05 -8.49
C PHE A 53 -5.39 -1.27 -9.23
N GLY A 54 -6.29 -2.16 -8.96
CA GLY A 54 -6.25 -3.44 -9.61
C GLY A 54 -7.28 -4.39 -9.05
N ASP A 55 -7.02 -5.66 -9.20
CA ASP A 55 -7.98 -6.67 -8.81
C ASP A 55 -7.89 -6.92 -7.31
N VAL A 56 -8.84 -6.36 -6.58
CA VAL A 56 -8.85 -6.47 -5.14
C VAL A 56 -9.11 -7.91 -4.70
N GLU A 57 -9.93 -8.65 -5.45
CA GLU A 57 -10.21 -10.03 -5.09
C GLU A 57 -8.94 -10.89 -5.24
N GLU A 58 -8.18 -10.64 -6.28
CA GLU A 58 -6.96 -11.39 -6.45
C GLU A 58 -5.99 -11.07 -5.33
N PHE A 59 -5.92 -9.83 -4.89
CA PHE A 59 -5.08 -9.43 -3.78
C PHE A 59 -5.49 -10.21 -2.53
N ARG A 60 -6.79 -10.27 -2.25
CA ARG A 60 -7.26 -10.98 -1.07
C ARG A 60 -6.96 -12.46 -1.16
N GLU A 61 -7.13 -13.03 -2.34
CA GLU A 61 -6.86 -14.46 -2.50
C GLU A 61 -5.38 -14.78 -2.37
N TYR A 62 -4.54 -13.92 -2.90
CA TYR A 62 -3.10 -14.15 -2.82
C TYR A 62 -2.64 -14.20 -1.37
N TYR A 63 -3.03 -13.20 -0.57
CA TYR A 63 -2.61 -13.18 0.81
C TYR A 63 -3.40 -14.17 1.65
N GLY A 64 -4.61 -14.52 1.24
CA GLY A 64 -5.36 -15.57 1.91
C GLY A 64 -4.69 -16.91 1.78
N ARG A 65 -4.13 -17.20 0.61
CA ARG A 65 -3.42 -18.46 0.44
C ARG A 65 -2.10 -18.47 1.18
N LYS A 66 -1.47 -17.30 1.28
CA LYS A 66 -0.15 -17.24 1.89
C LYS A 66 -0.20 -17.17 3.40
N TYR A 67 -1.14 -16.45 3.97
CA TYR A 67 -1.21 -16.24 5.40
C TYR A 67 -2.50 -16.73 6.05
N GLY A 68 -3.50 -17.06 5.27
CA GLY A 68 -4.78 -17.50 5.81
C GLY A 68 -5.81 -16.42 5.67
N GLU A 69 -7.05 -16.81 5.43
CA GLU A 69 -8.12 -15.85 5.23
C GLU A 69 -8.42 -15.06 6.47
N ASN A 70 -8.20 -15.64 7.63
CA ASN A 70 -8.45 -14.95 8.87
C ASN A 70 -7.51 -13.75 9.00
N GLU A 71 -6.24 -13.90 8.60
CA GLU A 71 -5.29 -12.81 8.69
C GLU A 71 -5.68 -11.67 7.73
N VAL A 72 -6.17 -12.03 6.55
CA VAL A 72 -6.61 -11.03 5.61
C VAL A 72 -7.82 -10.29 6.16
N GLN A 73 -8.73 -11.01 6.78
CA GLN A 73 -9.89 -10.37 7.35
C GLN A 73 -9.51 -9.41 8.46
N GLN A 74 -8.54 -9.79 9.29
CA GLN A 74 -8.08 -8.91 10.34
C GLN A 74 -7.49 -7.62 9.76
N ALA A 75 -6.74 -7.73 8.68
CA ALA A 75 -6.17 -6.56 8.05
C ALA A 75 -7.28 -5.63 7.53
N PHE A 76 -8.32 -6.19 6.94
CA PHE A 76 -9.41 -5.38 6.43
C PHE A 76 -10.25 -4.77 7.55
N LEU A 77 -10.16 -5.31 8.75
CA LEU A 77 -10.84 -4.74 9.90
C LEU A 77 -9.95 -3.78 10.67
N GLY A 78 -8.72 -3.58 10.24
CA GLY A 78 -7.79 -2.70 10.94
C GLY A 78 -7.26 -3.29 12.21
N ARG A 79 -7.16 -4.62 12.28
CA ARG A 79 -6.70 -5.31 13.47
C ARG A 79 -5.35 -5.94 13.25
N THR A 80 -4.71 -6.32 14.32
CA THR A 80 -3.40 -6.95 14.25
C THR A 80 -3.44 -8.22 13.42
N ASN A 81 -2.48 -8.37 12.56
CA ASN A 81 -2.40 -9.55 11.71
C ASN A 81 -0.94 -9.85 11.42
N GLY A 82 -0.68 -11.01 10.85
CA GLY A 82 0.67 -11.45 10.57
C GLY A 82 1.13 -11.26 9.15
N ILE A 83 0.39 -10.51 8.36
CA ILE A 83 0.74 -10.35 6.96
C ILE A 83 1.95 -9.46 6.81
N ARG A 84 2.89 -9.89 5.98
CA ARG A 84 4.04 -9.09 5.63
C ARG A 84 4.12 -9.06 4.12
N MET A 85 4.16 -7.89 3.55
CA MET A 85 4.16 -7.79 2.10
C MET A 85 5.34 -7.02 1.61
N SER A 86 5.70 -7.29 0.38
CA SER A 86 6.71 -6.53 -0.32
C SER A 86 6.02 -5.87 -1.47
N VAL A 87 6.41 -4.65 -1.79
CA VAL A 87 5.76 -3.92 -2.86
C VAL A 87 6.78 -3.27 -3.76
N VAL A 88 6.41 -3.15 -5.02
CA VAL A 88 7.13 -2.30 -5.95
C VAL A 88 6.17 -1.17 -6.22
N TYR A 89 6.62 0.05 -6.03
CA TYR A 89 5.74 1.18 -6.08
C TYR A 89 6.44 2.41 -6.62
N TYR A 90 5.67 3.46 -6.87
CA TYR A 90 6.27 4.75 -7.07
C TYR A 90 5.53 5.74 -6.20
N PRO A 91 6.23 6.77 -5.73
CA PRO A 91 5.61 7.71 -4.83
C PRO A 91 4.80 8.74 -5.58
N GLU A 92 3.84 9.31 -4.89
CA GLU A 92 2.97 10.29 -5.49
C GLU A 92 2.68 11.34 -4.43
N ILE A 93 2.63 12.61 -4.82
CA ILE A 93 2.29 13.65 -3.90
C ILE A 93 0.82 13.94 -4.05
N ASN A 94 0.11 13.84 -2.94
CA ASN A 94 -1.30 14.09 -2.93
C ASN A 94 -1.54 15.47 -2.33
N ARG A 95 -2.18 16.36 -3.07
CA ARG A 95 -2.44 17.70 -2.59
C ARG A 95 -3.92 17.88 -2.38
N TYR A 96 -4.28 18.35 -1.20
CA TYR A 96 -5.69 18.52 -0.90
C TYR A 96 -5.83 19.68 0.05
N GLN A 97 -6.58 20.66 -0.34
CA GLN A 97 -6.87 21.84 0.48
C GLN A 97 -5.62 22.49 1.04
N GLY A 98 -4.63 22.65 0.21
CA GLY A 98 -3.41 23.31 0.63
C GLY A 98 -2.43 22.41 1.36
N ASN A 99 -2.81 21.19 1.64
CA ASN A 99 -1.92 20.27 2.32
C ASN A 99 -1.33 19.28 1.34
N GLU A 100 -0.12 18.87 1.57
CA GLU A 100 0.53 17.89 0.74
C GLU A 100 0.87 16.68 1.57
N SER A 101 0.58 15.53 1.06
CA SER A 101 0.98 14.30 1.73
C SER A 101 1.53 13.36 0.69
N ILE A 102 2.28 12.38 1.13
CA ILE A 102 2.91 11.45 0.25
C ILE A 102 2.23 10.11 0.36
N GLN A 103 1.89 9.52 -0.78
CA GLN A 103 1.38 8.16 -0.76
C GLN A 103 2.12 7.38 -1.82
N ILE A 104 2.10 6.08 -1.73
CA ILE A 104 2.74 5.25 -2.73
C ILE A 104 1.66 4.58 -3.56
N VAL A 105 1.98 4.37 -4.83
CA VAL A 105 1.09 3.67 -5.73
C VAL A 105 1.74 2.32 -5.99
N ILE A 106 1.07 1.26 -5.57
CA ILE A 106 1.63 -0.07 -5.67
C ILE A 106 1.48 -0.60 -7.06
N LYS A 107 2.55 -1.04 -7.66
CA LYS A 107 2.52 -1.63 -9.00
C LYS A 107 2.52 -3.15 -8.91
N ASN A 108 3.25 -3.70 -7.98
CA ASN A 108 3.28 -5.13 -7.78
C ASN A 108 3.44 -5.42 -6.30
N TYR A 109 2.96 -6.56 -5.88
CA TYR A 109 3.09 -6.98 -4.49
C TYR A 109 3.48 -8.44 -4.43
N GLN A 110 3.99 -8.83 -3.28
CA GLN A 110 4.41 -10.19 -3.10
C GLN A 110 4.26 -10.62 -1.65
#